data_477193d321984704d7cea392bac1be3d
#
_entry.id   477193d321984704d7cea392bac1be3d
#
_cell.length_a   1.000
_cell.length_b   1.000
_cell.length_c   1.000
_cell.angle_alpha   90.00
_cell.angle_beta   90.00
_cell.angle_gamma   90.00
#
_symmetry.space_group_name_H-M   'P 1'
#
loop_
_entity.id
_entity.type
_entity.pdbx_description
1 polymer ?
#
loop_
_entity_poly.entity_id
_entity_poly.type
_entity_poly.pdbx_seq_one_letter_code
_entity_poly.pdbx_strand_id
1 'polypeptide(L)'
;MMSKVFVAGGSGRVATDLIKGLVADGHQVIAGARHPEKIVQLAGVTPVTLDLHGDVAKIASLMAGADAVYFVAGSRGKDLLQTDAMGAVKTMQAAERAGIKRYIMLSSMYALQPEKWADYPALAAITDYNIAKFFADNYLIHNTDLNYTIVQPATLTEEPATGKVTFGEGDDTTNPIPDVAQVLATVLANDNTIGKVIMMRSGDTPIDTAVKEV
;
A
#
# COMPACT_ATOMS: atom_id res chain seq x y z
N MET A 1 4.89 -7.37 18.19
CA MET A 1 3.84 -6.78 19.05
C MET A 1 2.51 -6.78 18.30
N MET A 2 1.39 -7.01 18.99
CA MET A 2 0.06 -6.89 18.39
C MET A 2 -0.26 -5.40 18.17
N SER A 3 -0.61 -5.02 16.96
CA SER A 3 -0.97 -3.65 16.59
C SER A 3 -2.38 -3.61 16.04
N LYS A 4 -3.01 -2.44 16.11
CA LYS A 4 -4.26 -2.14 15.43
C LYS A 4 -3.94 -1.32 14.19
N VAL A 5 -4.31 -1.79 13.01
CA VAL A 5 -3.94 -1.12 11.75
C VAL A 5 -5.18 -0.69 10.97
N PHE A 6 -5.08 0.45 10.28
CA PHE A 6 -6.11 0.92 9.37
C PHE A 6 -5.70 0.62 7.93
N VAL A 7 -6.58 -0.02 7.16
CA VAL A 7 -6.33 -0.37 5.75
C VAL A 7 -7.31 0.39 4.85
N ALA A 8 -6.83 1.43 4.16
CA ALA A 8 -7.59 2.14 3.15
C ALA A 8 -7.57 1.37 1.82
N GLY A 9 -8.77 1.02 1.32
CA GLY A 9 -8.92 0.17 0.13
C GLY A 9 -9.13 -1.32 0.44
N GLY A 10 -9.68 -1.62 1.64
CA GLY A 10 -9.81 -2.96 2.21
C GLY A 10 -10.57 -4.01 1.38
N SER A 11 -11.32 -3.62 0.34
CA SER A 11 -12.00 -4.53 -0.59
C SER A 11 -11.19 -4.85 -1.87
N GLY A 12 -9.95 -4.34 -1.96
CA GLY A 12 -9.05 -4.60 -3.09
C GLY A 12 -8.44 -5.99 -3.09
N ARG A 13 -7.89 -6.43 -4.23
CA ARG A 13 -7.24 -7.75 -4.36
C ARG A 13 -6.06 -7.89 -3.40
N VAL A 14 -5.11 -6.97 -3.45
CA VAL A 14 -3.95 -6.94 -2.54
C VAL A 14 -4.40 -6.80 -1.08
N ALA A 15 -5.40 -5.93 -0.81
CA ALA A 15 -5.91 -5.73 0.53
C ALA A 15 -6.49 -7.00 1.16
N THR A 16 -7.15 -7.84 0.37
CA THR A 16 -7.72 -9.10 0.86
C THR A 16 -6.65 -10.02 1.45
N ASP A 17 -5.54 -10.20 0.75
CA ASP A 17 -4.44 -11.06 1.21
C ASP A 17 -3.61 -10.37 2.30
N LEU A 18 -3.39 -9.05 2.21
CA LEU A 18 -2.77 -8.27 3.28
C LEU A 18 -3.55 -8.39 4.60
N ILE A 19 -4.87 -8.23 4.57
CA ILE A 19 -5.73 -8.34 5.78
C ILE A 19 -5.64 -9.74 6.37
N LYS A 20 -5.66 -10.80 5.56
CA LYS A 20 -5.49 -12.18 6.03
C LYS A 20 -4.14 -12.37 6.71
N GLY A 21 -3.05 -11.88 6.10
CA GLY A 21 -1.70 -11.94 6.68
C GLY A 21 -1.62 -11.21 8.02
N LEU A 22 -2.07 -9.95 8.06
CA LEU A 22 -2.07 -9.15 9.29
C LEU A 22 -2.85 -9.81 10.44
N VAL A 23 -4.01 -10.40 10.14
CA VAL A 23 -4.81 -11.13 11.16
C VAL A 23 -4.10 -12.40 11.60
N ALA A 24 -3.47 -13.14 10.68
CA ALA A 24 -2.69 -14.34 11.01
C ALA A 24 -1.50 -14.00 11.93
N ASP A 25 -0.90 -12.82 11.76
CA ASP A 25 0.17 -12.29 12.63
C ASP A 25 -0.33 -11.70 13.95
N GLY A 26 -1.65 -11.80 14.20
CA GLY A 26 -2.28 -11.37 15.46
C GLY A 26 -2.66 -9.90 15.52
N HIS A 27 -2.62 -9.14 14.40
CA HIS A 27 -3.04 -7.75 14.36
C HIS A 27 -4.57 -7.62 14.29
N GLN A 28 -5.08 -6.49 14.80
CA GLN A 28 -6.45 -6.06 14.56
C GLN A 28 -6.51 -5.11 13.37
N VAL A 29 -7.50 -5.27 12.50
CA VAL A 29 -7.61 -4.49 11.27
C VAL A 29 -8.92 -3.72 11.22
N ILE A 30 -8.84 -2.39 11.06
CA ILE A 30 -9.95 -1.56 10.61
C ILE A 30 -9.82 -1.46 9.09
N ALA A 31 -10.72 -2.08 8.35
CA ALA A 31 -10.65 -2.12 6.89
C ALA A 31 -11.68 -1.15 6.28
N GLY A 32 -11.19 -0.11 5.59
CA GLY A 32 -12.01 0.92 4.98
C GLY A 32 -12.23 0.69 3.48
N ALA A 33 -13.48 0.70 3.04
CA ALA A 33 -13.84 0.65 1.62
C ALA A 33 -15.17 1.37 1.35
N ARG A 34 -15.44 1.77 0.10
CA ARG A 34 -16.75 2.32 -0.31
C ARG A 34 -17.88 1.31 -0.12
N HIS A 35 -17.55 0.03 -0.24
CA HIS A 35 -18.43 -1.12 -0.09
C HIS A 35 -17.87 -2.05 0.98
N PRO A 36 -18.09 -1.77 2.29
CA PRO A 36 -17.52 -2.56 3.38
C PRO A 36 -18.01 -4.01 3.41
N GLU A 37 -19.16 -4.31 2.83
CA GLU A 37 -19.69 -5.65 2.67
C GLU A 37 -18.84 -6.57 1.76
N LYS A 38 -17.93 -5.97 0.96
CA LYS A 38 -16.99 -6.69 0.09
C LYS A 38 -15.64 -6.97 0.77
N ILE A 39 -15.45 -6.49 1.98
CA ILE A 39 -14.23 -6.76 2.75
C ILE A 39 -14.29 -8.19 3.27
N VAL A 40 -13.14 -8.87 3.27
CA VAL A 40 -13.04 -10.23 3.81
C VAL A 40 -13.52 -10.28 5.25
N GLN A 41 -14.42 -11.22 5.55
CA GLN A 41 -15.00 -11.38 6.87
C GLN A 41 -14.16 -12.35 7.70
N LEU A 42 -13.41 -11.82 8.68
CA LEU A 42 -12.52 -12.57 9.56
C LEU A 42 -12.64 -12.01 10.99
N ALA A 43 -12.45 -12.87 12.00
CA ALA A 43 -12.26 -12.40 13.36
C ALA A 43 -11.04 -11.46 13.43
N GLY A 44 -11.16 -10.32 14.12
CA GLY A 44 -10.10 -9.29 14.16
C GLY A 44 -10.19 -8.23 13.06
N VAL A 45 -11.14 -8.35 12.13
CA VAL A 45 -11.41 -7.33 11.08
C VAL A 45 -12.67 -6.55 11.40
N THR A 46 -12.58 -5.24 11.39
CA THR A 46 -13.71 -4.31 11.52
C THR A 46 -13.88 -3.57 10.19
N PRO A 47 -14.87 -3.95 9.36
CA PRO A 47 -15.14 -3.23 8.12
C PRO A 47 -15.81 -1.89 8.40
N VAL A 48 -15.36 -0.83 7.70
CA VAL A 48 -15.95 0.52 7.80
C VAL A 48 -16.16 1.13 6.42
N THR A 49 -17.19 1.98 6.29
CA THR A 49 -17.40 2.76 5.07
C THR A 49 -16.35 3.86 4.98
N LEU A 50 -15.51 3.82 3.97
CA LEU A 50 -14.49 4.83 3.67
C LEU A 50 -14.80 5.49 2.33
N ASP A 51 -15.04 6.79 2.38
CA ASP A 51 -15.13 7.66 1.21
C ASP A 51 -13.86 8.51 1.10
N LEU A 52 -13.01 8.21 0.10
CA LEU A 52 -11.78 8.95 -0.18
C LEU A 52 -12.05 10.32 -0.80
N HIS A 53 -13.27 10.59 -1.30
CA HIS A 53 -13.68 11.93 -1.73
C HIS A 53 -14.08 12.82 -0.54
N GLY A 54 -14.37 12.23 0.61
CA GLY A 54 -14.82 12.89 1.82
C GLY A 54 -13.75 13.79 2.48
N ASP A 55 -14.14 14.37 3.61
CA ASP A 55 -13.29 15.27 4.39
C ASP A 55 -12.22 14.50 5.17
N VAL A 56 -11.02 15.10 5.29
CA VAL A 56 -9.90 14.57 6.08
C VAL A 56 -10.31 14.26 7.52
N ALA A 57 -11.14 15.13 8.14
CA ALA A 57 -11.60 14.90 9.52
C ALA A 57 -12.43 13.63 9.68
N LYS A 58 -13.31 13.33 8.71
CA LYS A 58 -14.10 12.09 8.70
C LYS A 58 -13.21 10.88 8.51
N ILE A 59 -12.23 10.95 7.60
CA ILE A 59 -11.27 9.87 7.38
C ILE A 59 -10.45 9.62 8.66
N ALA A 60 -9.95 10.69 9.31
CA ALA A 60 -9.20 10.60 10.55
C ALA A 60 -10.01 9.94 11.69
N SER A 61 -11.31 10.23 11.79
CA SER A 61 -12.16 9.61 12.81
C SER A 61 -12.29 8.09 12.64
N LEU A 62 -12.21 7.58 11.42
CA LEU A 62 -12.21 6.13 11.14
C LEU A 62 -10.91 5.44 11.56
N MET A 63 -9.79 6.20 11.63
CA MET A 63 -8.47 5.70 12.01
C MET A 63 -8.25 5.68 13.53
N ALA A 64 -9.23 6.11 14.34
CA ALA A 64 -9.06 6.27 15.78
C ALA A 64 -8.56 4.99 16.47
N GLY A 65 -7.45 5.14 17.19
CA GLY A 65 -6.80 4.05 17.93
C GLY A 65 -6.01 3.07 17.06
N ALA A 66 -5.76 3.38 15.78
CA ALA A 66 -4.82 2.63 14.97
C ALA A 66 -3.37 3.08 15.24
N ASP A 67 -2.44 2.12 15.16
CA ASP A 67 -1.00 2.33 15.32
C ASP A 67 -0.32 2.61 13.97
N ALA A 68 -0.90 2.10 12.88
CA ALA A 68 -0.38 2.28 11.53
C ALA A 68 -1.51 2.38 10.49
N VAL A 69 -1.19 3.00 9.35
CA VAL A 69 -2.09 3.14 8.20
C VAL A 69 -1.47 2.47 6.99
N TYR A 70 -2.28 1.69 6.29
CA TYR A 70 -2.00 1.20 4.95
C TYR A 70 -2.86 1.91 3.92
N PHE A 71 -2.25 2.41 2.86
CA PHE A 71 -2.95 2.86 1.67
C PHE A 71 -2.71 1.86 0.54
N VAL A 72 -3.72 1.04 0.27
CA VAL A 72 -3.72 0.03 -0.81
C VAL A 72 -4.92 0.22 -1.75
N ALA A 73 -5.57 1.41 -1.68
CA ALA A 73 -6.65 1.75 -2.58
C ALA A 73 -6.14 2.04 -3.98
N GLY A 74 -6.97 1.73 -4.97
CA GLY A 74 -6.75 2.07 -6.36
C GLY A 74 -8.05 2.01 -7.15
N SER A 75 -8.23 2.96 -8.08
CA SER A 75 -9.45 3.11 -8.87
C SER A 75 -9.52 2.22 -10.12
N ARG A 76 -8.44 1.51 -10.44
CA ARG A 76 -8.26 0.79 -11.71
C ARG A 76 -8.46 1.72 -12.93
N GLY A 77 -7.90 2.92 -12.87
CA GLY A 77 -7.98 3.90 -13.94
C GLY A 77 -9.28 4.70 -14.02
N LYS A 78 -10.26 4.43 -13.14
CA LYS A 78 -11.60 5.05 -13.25
C LYS A 78 -11.74 6.37 -12.50
N ASP A 79 -10.83 6.66 -11.57
CA ASP A 79 -10.92 7.82 -10.67
C ASP A 79 -9.53 8.18 -10.11
N LEU A 80 -8.58 8.34 -11.01
CA LEU A 80 -7.16 8.51 -10.68
C LEU A 80 -6.88 9.72 -9.79
N LEU A 81 -7.46 10.88 -10.14
CA LEU A 81 -7.19 12.13 -9.43
C LEU A 81 -7.80 12.13 -8.01
N GLN A 82 -9.04 11.65 -7.87
CA GLN A 82 -9.74 11.72 -6.59
C GLN A 82 -9.40 10.53 -5.67
N THR A 83 -9.23 9.33 -6.23
CA THR A 83 -8.95 8.14 -5.44
C THR A 83 -7.45 7.88 -5.32
N ASP A 84 -6.72 7.76 -6.45
CA ASP A 84 -5.33 7.29 -6.42
C ASP A 84 -4.36 8.39 -5.97
N ALA A 85 -4.56 9.64 -6.38
CA ALA A 85 -3.73 10.77 -5.97
C ALA A 85 -4.27 11.45 -4.71
N MET A 86 -5.38 12.21 -4.81
CA MET A 86 -5.88 13.02 -3.70
C MET A 86 -6.41 12.17 -2.54
N GLY A 87 -6.97 10.98 -2.80
CA GLY A 87 -7.39 10.05 -1.76
C GLY A 87 -6.21 9.58 -0.91
N ALA A 88 -5.06 9.28 -1.53
CA ALA A 88 -3.82 9.00 -0.82
C ALA A 88 -3.40 10.17 0.08
N VAL A 89 -3.33 11.39 -0.49
CA VAL A 89 -2.97 12.61 0.27
C VAL A 89 -3.92 12.83 1.46
N LYS A 90 -5.22 12.69 1.27
CA LYS A 90 -6.19 12.84 2.38
C LYS A 90 -5.99 11.80 3.49
N THR A 91 -5.62 10.56 3.14
CA THR A 91 -5.33 9.54 4.16
C THR A 91 -4.04 9.82 4.90
N MET A 92 -3.02 10.42 4.27
CA MET A 92 -1.80 10.91 4.93
C MET A 92 -2.12 12.01 5.94
N GLN A 93 -2.84 13.04 5.50
CA GLN A 93 -3.31 14.13 6.36
C GLN A 93 -4.20 13.63 7.51
N ALA A 94 -5.03 12.63 7.25
CA ALA A 94 -5.86 12.00 8.26
C ALA A 94 -5.03 11.23 9.29
N ALA A 95 -3.98 10.51 8.87
CA ALA A 95 -3.05 9.83 9.75
C ALA A 95 -2.33 10.83 10.68
N GLU A 96 -1.79 11.92 10.12
CA GLU A 96 -1.16 13.00 10.90
C GLU A 96 -2.14 13.61 11.90
N ARG A 97 -3.37 13.93 11.46
CA ARG A 97 -4.42 14.48 12.32
C ARG A 97 -4.82 13.52 13.44
N ALA A 98 -4.78 12.22 13.20
CA ALA A 98 -5.04 11.16 14.20
C ALA A 98 -3.83 10.85 15.10
N GLY A 99 -2.67 11.50 14.85
CA GLY A 99 -1.42 11.27 15.59
C GLY A 99 -0.72 9.95 15.23
N ILE A 100 -1.11 9.31 14.12
CA ILE A 100 -0.52 8.06 13.66
C ILE A 100 0.72 8.39 12.82
N LYS A 101 1.86 7.80 13.17
CA LYS A 101 3.12 8.06 12.48
C LYS A 101 3.47 7.02 11.42
N ARG A 102 3.15 5.75 11.62
CA ARG A 102 3.51 4.66 10.70
C ARG A 102 2.54 4.63 9.51
N TYR A 103 3.08 4.80 8.30
CA TYR A 103 2.29 4.84 7.06
C TYR A 103 2.93 3.97 5.99
N ILE A 104 2.19 2.98 5.47
CA ILE A 104 2.67 2.05 4.46
C ILE A 104 1.82 2.23 3.19
N MET A 105 2.49 2.50 2.08
CA MET A 105 1.82 2.81 0.82
C MET A 105 2.15 1.80 -0.27
N LEU A 106 1.12 1.27 -0.90
CA LEU A 106 1.23 0.53 -2.15
C LEU A 106 1.24 1.52 -3.33
N SER A 107 2.36 1.60 -4.01
CA SER A 107 2.55 2.43 -5.19
C SER A 107 2.71 1.59 -6.46
N SER A 108 3.57 1.99 -7.37
CA SER A 108 3.85 1.35 -8.65
C SER A 108 5.33 1.46 -8.97
N MET A 109 5.87 0.44 -9.62
CA MET A 109 7.25 0.42 -10.10
C MET A 109 7.59 1.70 -10.87
N TYR A 110 8.74 2.29 -10.55
CA TYR A 110 9.23 3.55 -11.15
C TYR A 110 8.28 4.75 -11.00
N ALA A 111 7.35 4.76 -10.05
CA ALA A 111 6.44 5.91 -9.87
C ALA A 111 7.20 7.23 -9.70
N LEU A 112 8.36 7.22 -9.04
CA LEU A 112 9.22 8.39 -8.81
C LEU A 112 10.27 8.65 -9.92
N GLN A 113 10.26 7.88 -11.00
CA GLN A 113 11.22 7.95 -12.11
C GLN A 113 10.49 8.08 -13.45
N PRO A 114 9.90 9.26 -13.75
CA PRO A 114 9.10 9.46 -14.98
C PRO A 114 9.85 9.14 -16.27
N GLU A 115 11.16 9.35 -16.28
CA GLU A 115 12.05 9.06 -17.41
C GLU A 115 12.08 7.58 -17.79
N LYS A 116 11.73 6.69 -16.84
CA LYS A 116 11.69 5.23 -17.07
C LYS A 116 10.38 4.74 -17.66
N TRP A 117 9.30 5.53 -17.60
CA TRP A 117 7.97 5.01 -17.98
C TRP A 117 7.89 4.60 -19.45
N ALA A 118 8.62 5.30 -20.35
CA ALA A 118 8.65 4.97 -21.77
C ALA A 118 9.42 3.68 -22.07
N ASP A 119 10.35 3.27 -21.21
CA ASP A 119 11.19 2.09 -21.41
C ASP A 119 10.42 0.77 -21.20
N TYR A 120 9.29 0.84 -20.48
CA TYR A 120 8.47 -0.31 -20.15
C TYR A 120 7.07 -0.18 -20.77
N PRO A 121 6.70 -1.01 -21.79
CA PRO A 121 5.41 -0.91 -22.46
C PRO A 121 4.20 -0.93 -21.52
N ALA A 122 4.26 -1.70 -20.43
CA ALA A 122 3.21 -1.76 -19.43
C ALA A 122 3.03 -0.42 -18.69
N LEU A 123 4.11 0.30 -18.40
CA LEU A 123 4.06 1.63 -17.75
C LEU A 123 3.66 2.72 -18.75
N ALA A 124 4.17 2.66 -19.99
CA ALA A 124 3.80 3.60 -21.04
C ALA A 124 2.28 3.58 -21.31
N ALA A 125 1.64 2.41 -21.20
CA ALA A 125 0.20 2.25 -21.41
C ALA A 125 -0.68 2.85 -20.29
N ILE A 126 -0.11 3.19 -19.13
CA ILE A 126 -0.84 3.67 -17.94
C ILE A 126 -0.29 5.00 -17.40
N THR A 127 0.14 5.90 -18.28
CA THR A 127 0.83 7.16 -17.94
C THR A 127 0.05 7.98 -16.90
N ASP A 128 -1.27 8.17 -17.06
CA ASP A 128 -2.09 8.94 -16.10
C ASP A 128 -2.10 8.30 -14.70
N TYR A 129 -2.09 6.97 -14.63
CA TYR A 129 -1.97 6.26 -13.36
C TYR A 129 -0.58 6.48 -12.74
N ASN A 130 0.49 6.39 -13.54
CA ASN A 130 1.85 6.66 -13.06
C ASN A 130 1.97 8.09 -12.52
N ILE A 131 1.38 9.08 -13.20
CA ILE A 131 1.31 10.48 -12.74
C ILE A 131 0.61 10.57 -11.38
N ALA A 132 -0.53 9.90 -11.21
CA ALA A 132 -1.24 9.91 -9.94
C ALA A 132 -0.39 9.32 -8.80
N LYS A 133 0.33 8.22 -9.06
CA LYS A 133 1.25 7.61 -8.10
C LYS A 133 2.47 8.48 -7.82
N PHE A 134 3.05 9.10 -8.85
CA PHE A 134 4.15 10.06 -8.69
C PHE A 134 3.78 11.19 -7.72
N PHE A 135 2.62 11.83 -7.90
CA PHE A 135 2.18 12.91 -7.01
C PHE A 135 1.92 12.42 -5.58
N ALA A 136 1.31 11.26 -5.41
CA ALA A 136 1.05 10.68 -4.09
C ALA A 136 2.35 10.33 -3.35
N ASP A 137 3.30 9.65 -4.02
CA ASP A 137 4.60 9.29 -3.46
C ASP A 137 5.41 10.53 -3.09
N ASN A 138 5.48 11.54 -3.99
CA ASN A 138 6.16 12.81 -3.71
C ASN A 138 5.55 13.56 -2.54
N TYR A 139 4.22 13.60 -2.45
CA TYR A 139 3.56 14.25 -1.32
C TYR A 139 3.92 13.58 0.00
N LEU A 140 3.90 12.24 0.05
CA LEU A 140 4.26 11.47 1.23
C LEU A 140 5.69 11.77 1.70
N ILE A 141 6.64 11.79 0.76
CA ILE A 141 8.07 11.99 1.05
C ILE A 141 8.38 13.42 1.51
N HIS A 142 7.79 14.43 0.85
CA HIS A 142 8.24 15.82 1.00
C HIS A 142 7.28 16.71 1.79
N ASN A 143 6.04 16.27 2.05
CA ASN A 143 5.01 17.10 2.66
C ASN A 143 4.38 16.47 3.92
N THR A 144 4.97 15.40 4.47
CA THR A 144 4.51 14.77 5.71
C THR A 144 5.68 14.44 6.63
N ASP A 145 5.39 14.33 7.93
CA ASP A 145 6.31 13.83 8.96
C ASP A 145 6.01 12.36 9.33
N LEU A 146 5.50 11.59 8.38
CA LEU A 146 5.14 10.19 8.58
C LEU A 146 6.36 9.27 8.48
N ASN A 147 6.41 8.26 9.32
CA ASN A 147 7.34 7.15 9.23
C ASN A 147 6.89 6.22 8.09
N TYR A 148 7.11 6.66 6.85
CA TYR A 148 6.60 5.98 5.68
C TYR A 148 7.44 4.78 5.25
N THR A 149 6.79 3.83 4.57
CA THR A 149 7.40 2.87 3.64
C THR A 149 6.55 2.86 2.37
N ILE A 150 7.16 3.08 1.21
CA ILE A 150 6.50 2.98 -0.09
C ILE A 150 6.94 1.68 -0.75
N VAL A 151 6.00 0.80 -1.07
CA VAL A 151 6.25 -0.43 -1.83
C VAL A 151 5.81 -0.21 -3.27
N GLN A 152 6.74 -0.34 -4.20
CA GLN A 152 6.54 -0.13 -5.64
C GLN A 152 6.64 -1.46 -6.39
N PRO A 153 5.56 -2.26 -6.47
CA PRO A 153 5.58 -3.52 -7.20
C PRO A 153 5.58 -3.30 -8.71
N ALA A 154 6.10 -4.29 -9.41
CA ALA A 154 5.92 -4.48 -10.85
C ALA A 154 4.46 -4.84 -11.19
N THR A 155 4.19 -5.33 -12.40
CA THR A 155 2.84 -5.71 -12.82
C THR A 155 2.27 -6.81 -11.92
N LEU A 156 1.10 -6.57 -11.36
CA LEU A 156 0.43 -7.53 -10.47
C LEU A 156 -0.18 -8.68 -11.25
N THR A 157 0.07 -9.92 -10.81
CA THR A 157 -0.51 -11.13 -11.39
C THR A 157 -1.35 -11.91 -10.36
N GLU A 158 -2.27 -12.75 -10.85
CA GLU A 158 -3.07 -13.65 -10.01
C GLU A 158 -2.37 -15.01 -9.75
N GLU A 159 -1.07 -15.07 -10.03
CA GLU A 159 -0.27 -16.27 -9.78
C GLU A 159 -0.20 -16.60 -8.29
N PRO A 160 -0.01 -17.88 -7.93
CA PRO A 160 0.20 -18.28 -6.55
C PRO A 160 1.42 -17.61 -5.92
N ALA A 161 1.42 -17.50 -4.57
CA ALA A 161 2.55 -17.01 -3.82
C ALA A 161 3.82 -17.84 -4.09
N THR A 162 4.94 -17.16 -4.27
CA THR A 162 6.27 -17.78 -4.32
C THR A 162 7.00 -17.65 -2.98
N GLY A 163 6.63 -16.66 -2.16
CA GLY A 163 7.31 -16.28 -0.93
C GLY A 163 8.68 -15.64 -1.17
N LYS A 164 8.99 -15.27 -2.42
CA LYS A 164 10.29 -14.76 -2.83
C LYS A 164 10.15 -13.49 -3.66
N VAL A 165 11.15 -12.61 -3.55
CA VAL A 165 11.23 -11.32 -4.25
C VAL A 165 12.67 -10.97 -4.62
N THR A 166 12.80 -9.99 -5.50
CA THR A 166 14.01 -9.18 -5.68
C THR A 166 13.62 -7.72 -5.43
N PHE A 167 14.39 -7.00 -4.62
CA PHE A 167 14.24 -5.57 -4.44
C PHE A 167 15.23 -4.80 -5.33
N GLY A 168 14.78 -3.66 -5.87
CA GLY A 168 15.58 -2.82 -6.76
C GLY A 168 15.47 -3.21 -8.24
N GLU A 169 16.56 -3.00 -8.96
CA GLU A 169 16.64 -3.29 -10.40
C GLU A 169 16.63 -4.81 -10.67
N GLY A 170 16.12 -5.20 -11.82
CA GLY A 170 16.04 -6.61 -12.23
C GLY A 170 15.24 -6.76 -13.53
N ASP A 171 15.28 -7.95 -14.11
CA ASP A 171 14.66 -8.24 -15.41
C ASP A 171 13.18 -8.61 -15.31
N ASP A 172 12.74 -9.14 -14.15
CA ASP A 172 11.34 -9.52 -13.96
C ASP A 172 10.46 -8.27 -13.84
N THR A 173 9.32 -8.29 -14.52
CA THR A 173 8.36 -7.19 -14.59
C THR A 173 7.03 -7.50 -13.94
N THR A 174 6.96 -8.58 -13.14
CA THR A 174 5.74 -9.08 -12.51
C THR A 174 5.88 -9.30 -11.02
N ASN A 175 4.75 -9.32 -10.33
CA ASN A 175 4.64 -9.77 -8.93
C ASN A 175 3.30 -10.48 -8.70
N PRO A 176 3.31 -11.70 -8.15
CA PRO A 176 2.11 -12.30 -7.58
C PRO A 176 1.49 -11.41 -6.49
N ILE A 177 0.18 -11.21 -6.54
CA ILE A 177 -0.54 -10.41 -5.54
C ILE A 177 -0.27 -10.90 -4.10
N PRO A 178 -0.25 -12.22 -3.80
CA PRO A 178 0.05 -12.68 -2.46
C PRO A 178 1.46 -12.30 -1.96
N ASP A 179 2.47 -12.28 -2.84
CA ASP A 179 3.82 -11.87 -2.46
C ASP A 179 3.89 -10.38 -2.15
N VAL A 180 3.17 -9.53 -2.91
CA VAL A 180 3.04 -8.10 -2.60
C VAL A 180 2.37 -7.89 -1.25
N ALA A 181 1.31 -8.63 -0.97
CA ALA A 181 0.60 -8.56 0.31
C ALA A 181 1.51 -9.01 1.47
N GLN A 182 2.32 -10.04 1.28
CA GLN A 182 3.28 -10.51 2.28
C GLN A 182 4.38 -9.46 2.53
N VAL A 183 4.95 -8.83 1.50
CA VAL A 183 5.92 -7.73 1.68
C VAL A 183 5.29 -6.59 2.48
N LEU A 184 4.06 -6.16 2.12
CA LEU A 184 3.35 -5.11 2.85
C LEU A 184 3.12 -5.47 4.33
N ALA A 185 2.79 -6.73 4.65
CA ALA A 185 2.64 -7.18 6.04
C ALA A 185 4.00 -7.19 6.77
N THR A 186 5.05 -7.72 6.13
CA THR A 186 6.38 -7.88 6.73
C THR A 186 7.03 -6.53 7.07
N VAL A 187 6.86 -5.48 6.25
CA VAL A 187 7.47 -4.15 6.50
C VAL A 187 6.91 -3.45 7.74
N LEU A 188 5.72 -3.86 8.25
CA LEU A 188 5.15 -3.27 9.47
C LEU A 188 6.05 -3.48 10.69
N ALA A 189 6.63 -4.66 10.81
CA ALA A 189 7.44 -5.08 11.96
C ALA A 189 8.95 -4.77 11.77
N ASN A 190 9.35 -4.15 10.66
CA ASN A 190 10.74 -3.93 10.29
C ASN A 190 11.04 -2.43 10.13
N ASP A 191 11.55 -1.81 11.19
CA ASP A 191 11.83 -0.35 11.26
C ASP A 191 12.93 0.11 10.28
N ASN A 192 13.81 -0.78 9.82
CA ASN A 192 14.79 -0.48 8.75
C ASN A 192 14.13 -0.06 7.44
N THR A 193 12.84 -0.35 7.25
CA THR A 193 12.07 0.05 6.08
C THR A 193 11.48 1.46 6.18
N ILE A 194 11.58 2.12 7.34
CA ILE A 194 11.10 3.49 7.54
C ILE A 194 11.92 4.46 6.69
N GLY A 195 11.23 5.35 5.98
CA GLY A 195 11.83 6.31 5.05
C GLY A 195 12.29 5.69 3.73
N LYS A 196 11.90 4.44 3.45
CA LYS A 196 12.33 3.73 2.24
C LYS A 196 11.26 3.68 1.15
N VAL A 197 11.74 3.71 -0.08
CA VAL A 197 10.99 3.37 -1.29
C VAL A 197 11.53 2.04 -1.80
N ILE A 198 10.72 1.00 -1.74
CA ILE A 198 11.11 -0.37 -2.04
C ILE A 198 10.47 -0.79 -3.35
N MET A 199 11.25 -0.74 -4.43
CA MET A 199 10.84 -1.32 -5.70
C MET A 199 10.99 -2.83 -5.62
N MET A 200 9.93 -3.58 -5.97
CA MET A 200 9.92 -5.03 -5.86
C MET A 200 9.54 -5.72 -7.18
N ARG A 201 10.11 -6.88 -7.38
CA ARG A 201 9.89 -7.79 -8.52
C ARG A 201 9.81 -9.22 -8.01
N SER A 202 9.28 -10.13 -8.82
CA SER A 202 9.50 -11.57 -8.59
C SER A 202 11.00 -11.87 -8.56
N GLY A 203 11.41 -12.82 -7.76
CA GLY A 203 12.83 -13.14 -7.58
C GLY A 203 13.08 -14.38 -6.75
N ASP A 204 14.30 -14.52 -6.24
CA ASP A 204 14.75 -15.74 -5.57
C ASP A 204 15.01 -15.56 -4.06
N THR A 205 15.02 -14.33 -3.56
CA THR A 205 15.27 -14.04 -2.14
C THR A 205 13.99 -14.22 -1.32
N PRO A 206 13.98 -15.01 -0.23
CA PRO A 206 12.83 -15.09 0.67
C PRO A 206 12.42 -13.69 1.16
N ILE A 207 11.12 -13.40 1.21
CA ILE A 207 10.59 -12.06 1.53
C ILE A 207 11.11 -11.55 2.88
N ASP A 208 11.12 -12.40 3.92
CA ASP A 208 11.60 -12.01 5.25
C ASP A 208 13.09 -11.64 5.26
N THR A 209 13.89 -12.29 4.41
CA THR A 209 15.31 -11.96 4.23
C THR A 209 15.45 -10.65 3.49
N ALA A 210 14.78 -10.49 2.36
CA ALA A 210 14.84 -9.28 1.54
C ALA A 210 14.44 -8.04 2.34
N VAL A 211 13.36 -8.10 3.15
CA VAL A 211 12.89 -6.97 3.97
C VAL A 211 13.89 -6.59 5.06
N LYS A 212 14.60 -7.54 5.64
CA LYS A 212 15.64 -7.26 6.66
C LYS A 212 16.89 -6.61 6.09
N GLU A 213 17.13 -6.77 4.80
CA GLU A 213 18.32 -6.26 4.10
C GLU A 213 18.09 -4.90 3.39
N VAL A 214 16.91 -4.28 3.53
CA VAL A 214 16.56 -2.97 2.95
C VAL A 214 17.41 -1.82 3.49
#